data_9c133d22e0555cfb36d2cf5a06ce6b77
#
_entry.id   9c133d22e0555cfb36d2cf5a06ce6b77
#
_cell.length_a   1.000
_cell.length_b   1.000
_cell.length_c   1.000
_cell.angle_alpha   90.00
_cell.angle_beta   90.00
_cell.angle_gamma   90.00
#
_symmetry.space_group_name_H-M   'P 1'
#
loop_
_entity.id
_entity.type
_entity.pdbx_description
1 polymer ?
#
loop_
_entity_poly.entity_id
_entity_poly.type
_entity_poly.pdbx_seq_one_letter_code
_entity_poly.pdbx_strand_id
1 'polypeptide(L)'
;PQISDVETLVSLLEDLNIEARLNGKQLEVDTTQIENAPLPNNKVESLRASYYMMGAMLGRFKKCVIGLPGGCPLGPRPIDQHIKGFKALGAEIDESSNTSMKLVAKELRGAHIFLDMVSVGATINIMLAAVHAKGQTVIDNAAKEPEVVDVANFLMSMGADIRGAGTTSIKINGVEELKGSEYQIIPDRIEAGSYMCMAAAMGRSEE
;
A
#
# COMPACT_ATOMS: atom_id res chain seq x y z
N PRO A 1 -11.46 12.03 -4.06
CA PRO A 1 -12.53 12.69 -3.29
C PRO A 1 -11.92 13.63 -2.23
N GLN A 2 -12.66 14.67 -1.88
CA GLN A 2 -12.28 15.58 -0.79
C GLN A 2 -12.78 15.00 0.53
N ILE A 3 -12.00 14.13 1.12
CA ILE A 3 -12.28 13.49 2.41
C ILE A 3 -11.03 13.59 3.30
N SER A 4 -11.23 13.57 4.61
CA SER A 4 -10.15 13.73 5.61
C SER A 4 -8.98 12.77 5.42
N ASP A 5 -9.26 11.53 5.02
CA ASP A 5 -8.23 10.51 4.79
C ASP A 5 -7.29 10.89 3.63
N VAL A 6 -7.83 11.47 2.55
CA VAL A 6 -7.03 11.95 1.42
C VAL A 6 -6.19 13.17 1.82
N GLU A 7 -6.77 14.11 2.57
CA GLU A 7 -6.03 15.27 3.09
C GLU A 7 -4.90 14.84 4.03
N THR A 8 -5.16 13.88 4.91
CA THR A 8 -4.12 13.32 5.80
C THR A 8 -3.02 12.62 5.00
N LEU A 9 -3.38 11.86 3.95
CA LEU A 9 -2.39 11.21 3.09
C LEU A 9 -1.53 12.23 2.36
N VAL A 10 -2.14 13.28 1.78
CA VAL A 10 -1.40 14.38 1.13
C VAL A 10 -0.41 15.01 2.11
N SER A 11 -0.87 15.31 3.34
CA SER A 11 -0.01 15.85 4.38
C SER A 11 1.13 14.90 4.80
N LEU A 12 0.93 13.58 4.76
CA LEU A 12 2.01 12.59 4.98
C LEU A 12 3.03 12.59 3.83
N LEU A 13 2.57 12.78 2.59
CA LEU A 13 3.47 12.89 1.43
C LEU A 13 4.33 14.16 1.51
N GLU A 14 3.75 15.28 1.94
CA GLU A 14 4.48 16.54 2.15
C GLU A 14 5.58 16.40 3.23
N ASP A 15 5.35 15.64 4.31
CA ASP A 15 6.36 15.35 5.33
C ASP A 15 7.58 14.57 4.78
N LEU A 16 7.42 13.93 3.63
CA LEU A 16 8.50 13.24 2.90
C LEU A 16 9.10 14.11 1.78
N ASN A 17 8.84 15.41 1.79
CA ASN A 17 9.28 16.35 0.76
C ASN A 17 8.76 16.00 -0.65
N ILE A 18 7.52 15.48 -0.71
CA ILE A 18 6.81 15.20 -1.95
C ILE A 18 5.85 16.35 -2.22
N GLU A 19 5.90 16.91 -3.42
CA GLU A 19 4.87 17.87 -3.85
C GLU A 19 3.61 17.13 -4.27
N ALA A 20 2.52 17.30 -3.50
CA ALA A 20 1.23 16.71 -3.78
C ALA A 20 0.15 17.80 -3.89
N ARG A 21 -0.49 17.91 -5.05
CA ARG A 21 -1.49 18.95 -5.34
C ARG A 21 -2.81 18.32 -5.73
N LEU A 22 -3.83 18.56 -4.94
CA LEU A 22 -5.20 18.10 -5.22
C LEU A 22 -5.97 19.18 -5.97
N ASN A 23 -6.22 18.95 -7.26
CA ASN A 23 -6.99 19.86 -8.14
C ASN A 23 -8.32 19.22 -8.52
N GLY A 24 -9.37 19.50 -7.76
CA GLY A 24 -10.69 18.90 -7.97
C GLY A 24 -10.66 17.38 -7.78
N LYS A 25 -10.73 16.62 -8.88
CA LYS A 25 -10.69 15.15 -8.87
C LYS A 25 -9.31 14.57 -9.21
N GLN A 26 -8.33 15.40 -9.52
CA GLN A 26 -6.98 14.98 -9.88
C GLN A 26 -6.01 15.24 -8.73
N LEU A 27 -5.16 14.28 -8.44
CA LEU A 27 -4.03 14.40 -7.54
C LEU A 27 -2.76 14.33 -8.38
N GLU A 28 -2.01 15.44 -8.39
CA GLU A 28 -0.68 15.52 -9.00
C GLU A 28 0.36 15.28 -7.91
N VAL A 29 1.31 14.38 -8.17
CA VAL A 29 2.34 14.00 -7.20
C VAL A 29 3.70 14.05 -7.87
N ASP A 30 4.60 14.89 -7.37
CA ASP A 30 6.00 14.95 -7.77
C ASP A 30 6.90 14.40 -6.65
N THR A 31 7.56 13.28 -6.94
CA THR A 31 8.45 12.59 -6.01
C THR A 31 9.93 12.83 -6.29
N THR A 32 10.29 13.82 -7.09
CA THR A 32 11.69 14.10 -7.46
C THR A 32 12.54 14.49 -6.26
N GLN A 33 11.96 15.16 -5.27
CA GLN A 33 12.63 15.63 -4.06
C GLN A 33 12.34 14.77 -2.83
N ILE A 34 11.78 13.56 -3.00
CA ILE A 34 11.39 12.72 -1.87
C ILE A 34 12.58 12.39 -0.96
N GLU A 35 12.36 12.51 0.33
CA GLU A 35 13.32 12.16 1.37
C GLU A 35 12.85 10.95 2.18
N ASN A 36 13.81 10.14 2.66
CA ASN A 36 13.52 9.04 3.57
C ASN A 36 13.52 9.55 5.03
N ALA A 37 12.45 10.21 5.40
CA ALA A 37 12.23 10.70 6.77
C ALA A 37 11.35 9.73 7.57
N PRO A 38 11.46 9.70 8.92
CA PRO A 38 10.50 9.00 9.77
C PRO A 38 9.10 9.59 9.61
N LEU A 39 8.10 8.74 9.44
CA LEU A 39 6.71 9.18 9.35
C LEU A 39 6.17 9.59 10.73
N PRO A 40 5.50 10.75 10.85
CA PRO A 40 5.00 11.27 12.12
C PRO A 40 3.94 10.35 12.74
N ASN A 41 4.12 9.97 14.01
CA ASN A 41 3.23 9.05 14.70
C ASN A 41 1.77 9.51 14.71
N ASN A 42 1.51 10.77 14.99
CA ASN A 42 0.16 11.33 15.07
C ASN A 42 -0.63 11.19 13.75
N LYS A 43 0.02 11.38 12.60
CA LYS A 43 -0.60 11.20 11.28
C LYS A 43 -0.77 9.73 10.94
N VAL A 44 0.22 8.89 11.26
CA VAL A 44 0.16 7.43 11.06
C VAL A 44 -0.94 6.80 11.90
N GLU A 45 -1.12 7.23 13.14
CA GLU A 45 -2.19 6.77 14.03
C GLU A 45 -3.58 7.18 13.53
N SER A 46 -3.72 8.35 12.90
CA SER A 46 -4.99 8.86 12.41
C SER A 46 -5.45 8.25 11.08
N LEU A 47 -4.51 7.74 10.27
CA LEU A 47 -4.78 7.17 8.95
C LEU A 47 -4.26 5.74 8.83
N ARG A 48 -5.15 4.75 8.82
CA ARG A 48 -4.71 3.37 8.66
C ARG A 48 -4.01 3.09 7.33
N ALA A 49 -4.41 3.74 6.25
CA ALA A 49 -3.78 3.59 4.94
C ALA A 49 -2.29 4.00 4.93
N SER A 50 -1.80 4.71 5.96
CA SER A 50 -0.37 5.00 6.14
C SER A 50 0.53 3.75 6.11
N TYR A 51 -0.02 2.56 6.40
CA TYR A 51 0.70 1.29 6.29
C TYR A 51 1.30 1.01 4.92
N TYR A 52 0.65 1.45 3.86
CA TYR A 52 1.17 1.24 2.52
C TYR A 52 2.51 1.95 2.29
N MET A 53 2.82 2.95 3.10
CA MET A 53 4.12 3.61 3.09
C MET A 53 5.26 2.64 3.45
N MET A 54 5.00 1.59 4.25
CA MET A 54 6.04 0.59 4.58
C MET A 54 6.58 -0.08 3.32
N GLY A 55 5.69 -0.61 2.47
CA GLY A 55 6.07 -1.27 1.24
C GLY A 55 6.75 -0.32 0.24
N ALA A 56 6.16 0.85 0.05
CA ALA A 56 6.67 1.86 -0.88
C ALA A 56 8.07 2.38 -0.47
N MET A 57 8.24 2.77 0.80
CA MET A 57 9.51 3.27 1.32
C MET A 57 10.58 2.18 1.36
N LEU A 58 10.21 0.96 1.79
CA LEU A 58 11.12 -0.18 1.78
C LEU A 58 11.58 -0.52 0.37
N GLY A 59 10.66 -0.54 -0.61
CA GLY A 59 10.99 -0.76 -2.02
C GLY A 59 11.97 0.26 -2.55
N ARG A 60 11.71 1.55 -2.33
CA ARG A 60 12.51 2.65 -2.86
C ARG A 60 13.83 2.86 -2.11
N PHE A 61 13.80 2.93 -0.78
CA PHE A 61 14.93 3.34 0.05
C PHE A 61 15.61 2.20 0.80
N LYS A 62 15.05 1.00 0.78
CA LYS A 62 15.51 -0.14 1.58
C LYS A 62 15.45 0.13 3.08
N LYS A 63 14.71 1.15 3.48
CA LYS A 63 14.54 1.59 4.86
C LYS A 63 13.21 2.32 5.03
N CYS A 64 12.50 2.02 6.12
CA CYS A 64 11.31 2.75 6.55
C CYS A 64 11.31 2.84 8.07
N VAL A 65 10.95 4.01 8.62
CA VAL A 65 10.64 4.19 10.04
C VAL A 65 9.23 4.74 10.11
N ILE A 66 8.34 4.00 10.75
CA ILE A 66 6.93 4.35 10.81
C ILE A 66 6.40 4.18 12.23
N GLY A 67 5.53 5.06 12.68
CA GLY A 67 4.80 4.91 13.93
C GLY A 67 3.98 3.62 13.96
N LEU A 68 3.72 3.09 15.15
CA LEU A 68 2.77 1.99 15.27
C LEU A 68 1.39 2.51 14.86
N PRO A 69 0.73 1.82 13.95
CA PRO A 69 -0.52 2.32 13.42
C PRO A 69 -1.63 2.28 14.45
N GLY A 70 -2.38 3.36 14.51
CA GLY A 70 -3.53 3.49 15.39
C GLY A 70 -4.57 2.42 15.17
N GLY A 71 -5.24 2.05 16.21
CA GLY A 71 -6.33 1.09 16.17
C GLY A 71 -7.55 1.66 15.46
N CYS A 72 -8.08 0.95 14.49
CA CYS A 72 -9.44 1.19 14.07
C CYS A 72 -10.37 0.66 15.19
N PRO A 73 -11.42 1.39 15.59
CA PRO A 73 -12.35 0.95 16.63
C PRO A 73 -13.09 -0.35 16.30
N LEU A 74 -12.93 -0.85 15.09
CA LEU A 74 -13.53 -2.12 14.62
C LEU A 74 -12.77 -3.39 15.06
N GLY A 75 -11.75 -3.27 15.92
CA GLY A 75 -11.02 -4.40 16.50
C GLY A 75 -9.57 -4.53 16.03
N PRO A 76 -8.83 -5.53 16.56
CA PRO A 76 -7.43 -5.73 16.24
C PRO A 76 -7.26 -6.12 14.77
N ARG A 77 -6.35 -5.44 14.09
CA ARG A 77 -5.97 -5.74 12.70
C ARG A 77 -4.47 -5.96 12.64
N PRO A 78 -4.00 -7.19 12.89
CA PRO A 78 -2.58 -7.50 12.94
C PRO A 78 -1.90 -7.25 11.59
N ILE A 79 -0.60 -6.95 11.65
CA ILE A 79 0.25 -6.74 10.47
C ILE A 79 1.26 -7.86 10.26
N ASP A 80 1.04 -8.99 10.92
CA ASP A 80 1.90 -10.18 10.88
C ASP A 80 2.19 -10.65 9.45
N GLN A 81 1.17 -10.63 8.55
CA GLN A 81 1.35 -11.02 7.15
C GLN A 81 2.19 -10.00 6.36
N HIS A 82 2.14 -8.71 6.70
CA HIS A 82 3.03 -7.69 6.13
C HIS A 82 4.48 -7.96 6.56
N ILE A 83 4.68 -8.16 7.88
CA ILE A 83 5.99 -8.48 8.47
C ILE A 83 6.58 -9.74 7.85
N LYS A 84 5.76 -10.82 7.74
CA LYS A 84 6.17 -12.06 7.10
C LYS A 84 6.67 -11.83 5.67
N GLY A 85 5.92 -11.07 4.89
CA GLY A 85 6.29 -10.75 3.50
C GLY A 85 7.58 -9.95 3.40
N PHE A 86 7.74 -8.91 4.20
CA PHE A 86 8.96 -8.10 4.21
C PHE A 86 10.20 -8.87 4.66
N LYS A 87 10.07 -9.73 5.68
CA LYS A 87 11.15 -10.62 6.12
C LYS A 87 11.54 -11.60 5.00
N ALA A 88 10.58 -12.16 4.29
CA ALA A 88 10.84 -13.06 3.17
C ALA A 88 11.59 -12.35 2.02
N LEU A 89 11.31 -11.06 1.78
CA LEU A 89 12.06 -10.23 0.83
C LEU A 89 13.46 -9.81 1.33
N GLY A 90 13.85 -10.18 2.56
CA GLY A 90 15.16 -9.91 3.14
C GLY A 90 15.23 -8.64 4.01
N ALA A 91 14.10 -8.10 4.45
CA ALA A 91 14.08 -7.00 5.40
C ALA A 91 14.27 -7.49 6.84
N GLU A 92 15.06 -6.76 7.60
CA GLU A 92 15.14 -6.83 9.06
C GLU A 92 14.15 -5.84 9.67
N ILE A 93 13.42 -6.29 10.69
CA ILE A 93 12.37 -5.49 11.32
C ILE A 93 12.66 -5.39 12.81
N ASP A 94 12.81 -4.16 13.27
CA ASP A 94 13.02 -3.82 14.67
C ASP A 94 11.71 -3.26 15.24
N GLU A 95 11.12 -4.02 16.15
CA GLU A 95 9.89 -3.73 16.88
C GLU A 95 10.17 -3.45 18.36
N SER A 96 11.43 -3.18 18.73
CA SER A 96 11.83 -2.94 20.12
C SER A 96 11.26 -1.65 20.70
N SER A 97 10.86 -0.70 19.86
CA SER A 97 10.20 0.53 20.30
C SER A 97 8.69 0.31 20.47
N ASN A 98 8.14 0.84 21.57
CA ASN A 98 6.68 0.81 21.82
C ASN A 98 5.90 1.83 20.96
N THR A 99 6.57 2.69 20.21
CA THR A 99 5.95 3.79 19.47
C THR A 99 6.19 3.74 17.97
N SER A 100 7.21 3.00 17.53
CA SER A 100 7.58 2.95 16.11
C SER A 100 8.19 1.61 15.74
N MET A 101 8.10 1.30 14.45
CA MET A 101 8.73 0.14 13.82
C MET A 101 9.75 0.62 12.81
N LYS A 102 10.89 -0.05 12.75
CA LYS A 102 11.94 0.22 11.78
C LYS A 102 12.14 -1.00 10.88
N LEU A 103 12.05 -0.79 9.58
CA LEU A 103 12.33 -1.79 8.54
C LEU A 103 13.61 -1.38 7.82
N VAL A 104 14.52 -2.32 7.65
CA VAL A 104 15.79 -2.09 6.92
C VAL A 104 16.12 -3.31 6.10
N ALA A 105 16.54 -3.10 4.85
CA ALA A 105 17.10 -4.16 4.02
C ALA A 105 18.39 -3.67 3.39
N LYS A 106 19.42 -4.51 3.38
CA LYS A 106 20.62 -4.25 2.59
C LYS A 106 20.30 -4.31 1.10
N GLU A 107 19.48 -5.28 0.74
CA GLU A 107 18.96 -5.53 -0.60
C GLU A 107 17.66 -6.29 -0.47
N LEU A 108 16.65 -5.96 -1.28
CA LEU A 108 15.44 -6.76 -1.39
C LEU A 108 15.63 -7.81 -2.48
N ARG A 109 15.26 -9.05 -2.18
CA ARG A 109 15.33 -10.19 -3.09
C ARG A 109 13.98 -10.84 -3.24
N GLY A 110 13.65 -11.19 -4.48
CA GLY A 110 12.45 -11.93 -4.78
C GLY A 110 12.39 -13.25 -4.00
N ALA A 111 11.19 -13.59 -3.55
CA ALA A 111 10.93 -14.75 -2.72
C ALA A 111 9.57 -15.38 -3.04
N HIS A 112 9.39 -16.64 -2.65
CA HIS A 112 8.09 -17.28 -2.66
C HIS A 112 7.43 -17.06 -1.29
N ILE A 113 6.32 -16.33 -1.28
CA ILE A 113 5.63 -15.88 -0.06
C ILE A 113 4.22 -16.46 -0.07
N PHE A 114 3.93 -17.35 0.86
CA PHE A 114 2.58 -17.85 1.09
C PHE A 114 1.95 -17.10 2.26
N LEU A 115 0.82 -16.42 2.03
CA LEU A 115 0.07 -15.73 3.08
C LEU A 115 -0.78 -16.76 3.84
N ASP A 116 -0.65 -16.80 5.17
CA ASP A 116 -1.39 -17.75 6.02
C ASP A 116 -2.89 -17.46 6.00
N MET A 117 -3.23 -16.20 5.77
CA MET A 117 -4.60 -15.75 5.52
C MET A 117 -4.61 -14.71 4.40
N VAL A 118 -5.71 -14.68 3.64
CA VAL A 118 -5.92 -13.66 2.60
C VAL A 118 -5.94 -12.28 3.26
N SER A 119 -5.09 -11.40 2.78
CA SER A 119 -4.97 -10.03 3.30
C SER A 119 -4.73 -9.04 2.16
N VAL A 120 -5.68 -8.15 1.92
CA VAL A 120 -5.56 -7.07 0.93
C VAL A 120 -4.35 -6.19 1.24
N GLY A 121 -4.24 -5.73 2.49
CA GLY A 121 -3.17 -4.85 2.93
C GLY A 121 -1.79 -5.48 2.77
N ALA A 122 -1.61 -6.74 3.18
CA ALA A 122 -0.35 -7.45 3.05
C ALA A 122 0.00 -7.69 1.57
N THR A 123 -0.97 -8.11 0.76
CA THR A 123 -0.77 -8.33 -0.69
C THR A 123 -0.26 -7.06 -1.37
N ILE A 124 -0.91 -5.92 -1.15
CA ILE A 124 -0.52 -4.64 -1.73
C ILE A 124 0.86 -4.20 -1.20
N ASN A 125 1.07 -4.27 0.10
CA ASN A 125 2.33 -3.83 0.70
C ASN A 125 3.54 -4.65 0.24
N ILE A 126 3.39 -5.96 0.15
CA ILE A 126 4.43 -6.85 -0.40
C ILE A 126 4.66 -6.53 -1.87
N MET A 127 3.60 -6.30 -2.65
CA MET A 127 3.69 -5.90 -4.06
C MET A 127 4.49 -4.60 -4.23
N LEU A 128 4.18 -3.56 -3.45
CA LEU A 128 4.91 -2.27 -3.46
C LEU A 128 6.41 -2.42 -3.17
N ALA A 129 6.79 -3.31 -2.26
CA ALA A 129 8.20 -3.58 -1.97
C ALA A 129 8.86 -4.46 -3.05
N ALA A 130 8.12 -5.46 -3.57
CA ALA A 130 8.63 -6.47 -4.48
C ALA A 130 8.94 -5.93 -5.88
N VAL A 131 8.30 -4.85 -6.32
CA VAL A 131 8.58 -4.23 -7.64
C VAL A 131 10.03 -3.77 -7.79
N HIS A 132 10.75 -3.56 -6.69
CA HIS A 132 12.17 -3.22 -6.66
C HIS A 132 13.06 -4.32 -6.05
N ALA A 133 12.53 -5.52 -5.83
CA ALA A 133 13.32 -6.65 -5.34
C ALA A 133 14.06 -7.33 -6.49
N LYS A 134 15.30 -7.74 -6.29
CA LYS A 134 16.06 -8.48 -7.30
C LYS A 134 15.50 -9.88 -7.53
N GLY A 135 15.17 -10.19 -8.76
CA GLY A 135 14.59 -11.47 -9.16
C GLY A 135 13.07 -11.49 -9.10
N GLN A 136 12.49 -12.66 -8.98
CA GLN A 136 11.05 -12.87 -9.00
C GLN A 136 10.49 -13.08 -7.60
N THR A 137 9.42 -12.38 -7.28
CA THR A 137 8.57 -12.63 -6.11
C THR A 137 7.29 -13.33 -6.55
N VAL A 138 6.88 -14.35 -5.79
CA VAL A 138 5.57 -15.00 -5.95
C VAL A 138 4.82 -14.84 -4.64
N ILE A 139 3.62 -14.26 -4.71
CA ILE A 139 2.73 -14.13 -3.56
C ILE A 139 1.59 -15.13 -3.77
N ASP A 140 1.54 -16.20 -2.99
CA ASP A 140 0.46 -17.17 -3.00
C ASP A 140 -0.53 -16.92 -1.85
N ASN A 141 -1.77 -17.37 -2.04
CA ASN A 141 -2.92 -17.02 -1.24
C ASN A 141 -3.17 -15.50 -1.18
N ALA A 142 -2.86 -14.82 -2.30
CA ALA A 142 -3.02 -13.39 -2.46
C ALA A 142 -4.49 -12.96 -2.46
N ALA A 143 -4.75 -11.75 -2.02
CA ALA A 143 -6.06 -11.11 -2.13
C ALA A 143 -6.39 -10.82 -3.61
N LYS A 144 -7.67 -10.89 -3.96
CA LYS A 144 -8.18 -10.77 -5.35
C LYS A 144 -9.06 -9.57 -5.56
N GLU A 145 -9.27 -8.78 -4.56
CA GLU A 145 -10.13 -7.61 -4.56
C GLU A 145 -9.75 -6.63 -5.68
N PRO A 146 -10.74 -5.90 -6.25
CA PRO A 146 -10.50 -4.97 -7.35
C PRO A 146 -9.40 -3.95 -7.09
N GLU A 147 -9.26 -3.46 -5.85
CA GLU A 147 -8.23 -2.52 -5.45
C GLU A 147 -6.81 -3.11 -5.51
N VAL A 148 -6.66 -4.44 -5.34
CA VAL A 148 -5.37 -5.13 -5.53
C VAL A 148 -4.99 -5.13 -7.02
N VAL A 149 -5.99 -5.40 -7.88
CA VAL A 149 -5.81 -5.37 -9.34
C VAL A 149 -5.51 -3.96 -9.81
N ASP A 150 -6.18 -2.96 -9.24
CA ASP A 150 -6.00 -1.55 -9.58
C ASP A 150 -4.57 -1.06 -9.25
N VAL A 151 -4.07 -1.38 -8.07
CA VAL A 151 -2.68 -1.08 -7.69
C VAL A 151 -1.69 -1.79 -8.61
N ALA A 152 -1.92 -3.05 -8.97
CA ALA A 152 -1.06 -3.76 -9.90
C ALA A 152 -1.07 -3.09 -11.29
N ASN A 153 -2.24 -2.70 -11.80
CA ASN A 153 -2.37 -1.99 -13.08
C ASN A 153 -1.67 -0.62 -13.04
N PHE A 154 -1.80 0.11 -11.93
CA PHE A 154 -1.09 1.37 -11.75
C PHE A 154 0.43 1.17 -11.77
N LEU A 155 0.96 0.20 -11.02
CA LEU A 155 2.38 -0.13 -11.04
C LEU A 155 2.86 -0.57 -12.43
N MET A 156 2.07 -1.35 -13.15
CA MET A 156 2.38 -1.75 -14.53
C MET A 156 2.39 -0.55 -15.49
N SER A 157 1.51 0.42 -15.31
CA SER A 157 1.54 1.66 -16.10
C SER A 157 2.82 2.48 -15.86
N MET A 158 3.44 2.31 -14.69
CA MET A 158 4.74 2.89 -14.33
C MET A 158 5.94 2.05 -14.81
N GLY A 159 5.71 0.86 -15.36
CA GLY A 159 6.75 -0.03 -15.90
C GLY A 159 7.05 -1.27 -15.06
N ALA A 160 6.27 -1.60 -14.04
CA ALA A 160 6.43 -2.85 -13.28
C ALA A 160 6.04 -4.08 -14.13
N ASP A 161 6.68 -5.22 -13.88
CA ASP A 161 6.31 -6.53 -14.45
C ASP A 161 5.56 -7.36 -13.42
N ILE A 162 4.23 -7.29 -13.46
CA ILE A 162 3.31 -7.98 -12.54
C ILE A 162 2.34 -8.84 -13.33
N ARG A 163 2.11 -10.07 -12.88
CA ARG A 163 1.17 -11.03 -13.50
C ARG A 163 0.35 -11.73 -12.44
N GLY A 164 -0.89 -12.04 -12.77
CA GLY A 164 -1.78 -12.81 -11.91
C GLY A 164 -2.52 -11.98 -10.85
N ALA A 165 -2.47 -10.64 -10.88
CA ALA A 165 -3.33 -9.82 -10.05
C ALA A 165 -4.82 -10.17 -10.28
N GLY A 166 -5.60 -10.29 -9.19
CA GLY A 166 -6.98 -10.79 -9.23
C GLY A 166 -7.09 -12.32 -9.13
N THR A 167 -5.98 -13.03 -9.04
CA THR A 167 -5.95 -14.48 -8.77
C THR A 167 -5.33 -14.77 -7.40
N THR A 168 -5.28 -16.04 -7.01
CA THR A 168 -4.64 -16.46 -5.74
C THR A 168 -3.12 -16.41 -5.77
N SER A 169 -2.49 -16.19 -6.93
CA SER A 169 -1.04 -16.19 -7.08
C SER A 169 -0.61 -15.01 -7.95
N ILE A 170 0.19 -14.11 -7.38
CA ILE A 170 0.73 -12.94 -8.06
C ILE A 170 2.23 -13.10 -8.22
N LYS A 171 2.73 -12.91 -9.45
CA LYS A 171 4.15 -12.97 -9.79
C LYS A 171 4.64 -11.57 -10.14
N ILE A 172 5.75 -11.17 -9.56
CA ILE A 172 6.35 -9.85 -9.72
C ILE A 172 7.81 -10.04 -10.07
N ASN A 173 8.23 -9.59 -11.23
CA ASN A 173 9.66 -9.50 -11.55
C ASN A 173 10.13 -8.09 -11.20
N GLY A 174 11.15 -7.99 -10.37
CA GLY A 174 11.68 -6.71 -9.95
C GLY A 174 12.26 -5.91 -11.12
N VAL A 175 12.04 -4.60 -11.08
CA VAL A 175 12.56 -3.64 -12.06
C VAL A 175 13.49 -2.64 -11.39
N GLU A 176 14.43 -2.09 -12.14
CA GLU A 176 15.38 -1.11 -11.62
C GLU A 176 14.71 0.23 -11.35
N GLU A 177 13.80 0.64 -12.24
CA GLU A 177 13.18 1.95 -12.22
C GLU A 177 11.68 1.88 -12.57
N LEU A 178 10.89 2.70 -11.89
CA LEU A 178 9.51 3.01 -12.25
C LEU A 178 9.43 4.46 -12.76
N LYS A 179 8.59 4.67 -13.77
CA LYS A 179 8.39 6.00 -14.40
C LYS A 179 7.12 6.64 -13.91
N GLY A 180 7.01 7.96 -14.04
CA GLY A 180 5.75 8.66 -13.83
C GLY A 180 4.67 8.18 -14.79
N SER A 181 3.42 8.18 -14.34
CA SER A 181 2.27 7.75 -15.13
C SER A 181 1.03 8.57 -14.77
N GLU A 182 0.17 8.78 -15.75
CA GLU A 182 -1.20 9.25 -15.53
C GLU A 182 -2.11 8.02 -15.43
N TYR A 183 -2.90 7.95 -14.35
CA TYR A 183 -3.73 6.80 -14.07
C TYR A 183 -5.08 7.20 -13.48
N GLN A 184 -6.14 6.57 -13.93
CA GLN A 184 -7.47 6.74 -13.38
C GLN A 184 -7.79 5.56 -12.46
N ILE A 185 -7.92 5.85 -11.16
CA ILE A 185 -8.30 4.85 -10.15
C ILE A 185 -9.75 4.38 -10.34
N ILE A 186 -10.02 3.14 -9.96
CA ILE A 186 -11.36 2.56 -9.98
C ILE A 186 -12.27 3.22 -8.93
N PRO A 187 -13.62 3.17 -9.11
CA PRO A 187 -14.58 3.56 -8.07
C PRO A 187 -14.46 2.73 -6.80
N ASP A 188 -14.84 3.32 -5.66
CA ASP A 188 -14.87 2.63 -4.38
C ASP A 188 -16.05 1.67 -4.29
N ARG A 189 -15.77 0.36 -4.29
CA ARG A 189 -16.79 -0.69 -4.16
C ARG A 189 -17.45 -0.74 -2.78
N ILE A 190 -16.74 -0.29 -1.74
CA ILE A 190 -17.27 -0.27 -0.36
C ILE A 190 -18.30 0.84 -0.23
N GLU A 191 -18.02 2.01 -0.79
CA GLU A 191 -18.98 3.11 -0.88
C GLU A 191 -20.23 2.69 -1.67
N ALA A 192 -20.03 2.10 -2.86
CA ALA A 192 -21.13 1.59 -3.68
C ALA A 192 -21.99 0.57 -2.93
N GLY A 193 -21.37 -0.40 -2.24
CA GLY A 193 -22.08 -1.38 -1.42
C GLY A 193 -22.86 -0.76 -0.27
N SER A 194 -22.35 0.29 0.34
CA SER A 194 -23.05 1.03 1.40
C SER A 194 -24.32 1.70 0.86
N TYR A 195 -24.28 2.32 -0.31
CA TYR A 195 -25.45 2.90 -0.96
C TYR A 195 -26.46 1.84 -1.40
N MET A 196 -25.99 0.69 -1.90
CA MET A 196 -26.88 -0.44 -2.23
C MET A 196 -27.64 -0.94 -0.99
N CYS A 197 -26.96 -1.10 0.15
CA CYS A 197 -27.59 -1.50 1.41
C CYS A 197 -28.59 -0.45 1.89
N MET A 198 -28.27 0.84 1.76
CA MET A 198 -29.17 1.93 2.11
C MET A 198 -30.43 1.90 1.24
N ALA A 199 -30.28 1.77 -0.08
CA ALA A 199 -31.43 1.70 -1.00
C ALA A 199 -32.32 0.50 -0.68
N ALA A 200 -31.75 -0.68 -0.40
CA ALA A 200 -32.49 -1.87 -0.02
C ALA A 200 -33.26 -1.67 1.31
N ALA A 201 -32.65 -1.04 2.31
CA ALA A 201 -33.26 -0.78 3.61
C ALA A 201 -34.40 0.26 3.52
N MET A 202 -34.30 1.22 2.63
CA MET A 202 -35.32 2.25 2.42
C MET A 202 -36.45 1.81 1.49
N GLY A 203 -36.38 0.63 0.87
CA GLY A 203 -37.39 0.11 -0.05
C GLY A 203 -37.52 0.93 -1.35
N ARG A 204 -36.48 1.67 -1.73
CA ARG A 204 -36.38 2.44 -2.97
C ARG A 204 -35.20 1.98 -3.78
N SER A 205 -35.43 1.57 -5.01
CA SER A 205 -34.41 1.48 -6.06
C SER A 205 -34.69 2.57 -7.08
N GLU A 206 -33.72 3.33 -7.47
CA GLU A 206 -33.82 4.11 -8.70
C GLU A 206 -33.58 3.13 -9.88
N GLU A 207 -34.48 3.19 -10.87
CA GLU A 207 -34.38 2.47 -12.12
C GLU A 207 -33.31 3.08 -13.03
#